data_953c23e4c430534db034c5db0116a9ff
#
_entry.id   953c23e4c430534db034c5db0116a9ff
#
_cell.length_a   1.000
_cell.length_b   1.000
_cell.length_c   1.000
_cell.angle_alpha   90.00
_cell.angle_beta   90.00
_cell.angle_gamma   90.00
#
_symmetry.space_group_name_H-M   'P 1'
#
loop_
_entity.id
_entity.type
_entity.pdbx_description
1 polymer ?
#
loop_
_entity_poly.entity_id
_entity_poly.type
_entity_poly.pdbx_seq_one_letter_code
_entity_poly.pdbx_strand_id
1 'polypeptide(L)'
;MVKPSSPPINDLNPGSHTVAVSLPEELKDIGEQGTTIARVRQAVLEILESENKCSAWFRHSDPDVPATFRSLNFSVDEDGPNRVIKERNDRGAWIEYGPYIARINQNIGPGTTVTINANGAFFRRKDEIYKVNWFGGAERQTGTWRYLNVGPYDGGTLQAQVIAALHELAHVINAIPWDDASRVGFNRSQENTELVLRYCKSEISGSPKRLRLVMAQSPAN
;
A
#
# COMPACT_ATOMS: atom_id res chain seq x y z
N MET A 1 42.23 52.17 26.87
CA MET A 1 41.63 50.84 26.85
C MET A 1 40.56 50.81 25.78
N VAL A 2 40.87 50.22 24.64
CA VAL A 2 39.95 50.12 23.49
C VAL A 2 39.28 48.73 23.58
N LYS A 3 37.94 48.72 23.59
CA LYS A 3 37.09 47.51 23.67
C LYS A 3 37.03 46.92 22.25
N PRO A 4 37.31 45.64 22.04
CA PRO A 4 37.17 45.00 20.73
C PRO A 4 35.67 44.80 20.39
N SER A 5 35.27 45.25 19.22
CA SER A 5 33.94 45.02 18.64
C SER A 5 33.88 43.60 18.08
N SER A 6 32.84 42.86 18.48
CA SER A 6 32.53 41.53 17.94
C SER A 6 32.05 41.63 16.49
N PRO A 7 32.42 40.70 15.62
CA PRO A 7 31.90 40.64 14.24
C PRO A 7 30.43 40.18 14.20
N PRO A 8 29.67 40.59 13.16
CA PRO A 8 28.27 40.21 13.02
C PRO A 8 28.16 38.69 12.73
N ILE A 9 27.23 38.04 13.43
CA ILE A 9 26.83 36.65 13.17
C ILE A 9 26.02 36.68 11.87
N ASN A 10 26.61 36.08 10.83
CA ASN A 10 25.86 35.76 9.60
C ASN A 10 24.87 34.62 9.93
N ASP A 11 23.59 34.97 10.02
CA ASP A 11 22.50 34.00 10.01
C ASP A 11 22.48 33.29 8.63
N LEU A 12 23.10 32.12 8.59
CA LEU A 12 22.90 31.16 7.52
C LEU A 12 21.51 30.58 7.72
N ASN A 13 20.54 31.20 7.06
CA ASN A 13 19.21 30.61 6.90
C ASN A 13 19.33 29.37 6.01
N PRO A 14 19.21 28.14 6.53
CA PRO A 14 19.18 26.97 5.69
C PRO A 14 17.86 27.00 4.92
N GLY A 15 17.94 27.33 3.63
CA GLY A 15 16.80 27.33 2.73
C GLY A 15 16.05 26.01 2.84
N SER A 16 14.87 26.03 3.44
CA SER A 16 13.89 24.96 3.40
C SER A 16 13.48 24.76 1.96
N HIS A 17 14.11 23.79 1.30
CA HIS A 17 13.60 23.29 0.02
C HIS A 17 12.33 22.49 0.32
N THR A 18 11.21 23.18 0.29
CA THR A 18 9.88 22.55 0.28
C THR A 18 9.75 21.83 -1.05
N VAL A 19 9.99 20.54 -1.08
CA VAL A 19 9.66 19.72 -2.23
C VAL A 19 8.13 19.59 -2.23
N ALA A 20 7.48 20.44 -3.00
CA ALA A 20 6.09 20.21 -3.37
C ALA A 20 6.07 18.85 -4.09
N VAL A 21 5.39 17.86 -3.52
CA VAL A 21 5.19 16.56 -4.18
C VAL A 21 4.32 16.82 -5.39
N SER A 22 4.95 17.10 -6.54
CA SER A 22 4.21 17.17 -7.80
C SER A 22 3.65 15.79 -8.08
N LEU A 23 2.32 15.72 -8.24
CA LEU A 23 1.66 14.48 -8.62
C LEU A 23 2.26 14.01 -9.94
N PRO A 24 2.79 12.77 -10.03
CA PRO A 24 3.26 12.21 -11.28
C PRO A 24 2.18 12.31 -12.36
N GLU A 25 2.57 12.62 -13.60
CA GLU A 25 1.62 12.89 -14.69
C GLU A 25 0.63 11.72 -14.85
N GLU A 26 1.14 10.50 -14.79
CA GLU A 26 0.36 9.26 -14.89
C GLU A 26 -0.71 9.08 -13.79
N LEU A 27 -0.58 9.79 -12.66
CA LEU A 27 -1.55 9.74 -11.56
C LEU A 27 -2.54 10.91 -11.57
N LYS A 28 -2.34 11.93 -12.38
CA LYS A 28 -3.24 13.09 -12.46
C LYS A 28 -4.59 12.71 -13.06
N ASP A 29 -4.57 11.86 -14.06
CA ASP A 29 -5.78 11.41 -14.77
C ASP A 29 -6.67 10.47 -13.92
N ILE A 30 -6.11 9.95 -12.80
CA ILE A 30 -6.81 9.02 -11.89
C ILE A 30 -7.56 9.77 -10.76
N GLY A 31 -7.49 11.10 -10.70
CA GLY A 31 -8.23 11.92 -9.73
C GLY A 31 -7.84 11.66 -8.25
N GLU A 32 -8.84 11.48 -7.37
CA GLU A 32 -8.61 11.27 -5.93
C GLU A 32 -7.84 9.99 -5.62
N GLN A 33 -8.04 8.95 -6.42
CA GLN A 33 -7.30 7.69 -6.28
C GLN A 33 -5.82 7.91 -6.59
N GLY A 34 -5.49 8.68 -7.63
CA GLY A 34 -4.12 9.06 -7.96
C GLY A 34 -3.44 9.84 -6.84
N THR A 35 -4.14 10.79 -6.23
CA THR A 35 -3.66 11.52 -5.05
C THR A 35 -3.38 10.56 -3.86
N THR A 36 -4.25 9.59 -3.65
CA THR A 36 -4.06 8.57 -2.62
C THR A 36 -2.82 7.72 -2.90
N ILE A 37 -2.64 7.26 -4.15
CA ILE A 37 -1.46 6.47 -4.57
C ILE A 37 -0.18 7.28 -4.39
N ALA A 38 -0.16 8.57 -4.80
CA ALA A 38 1.01 9.43 -4.62
C ALA A 38 1.42 9.56 -3.15
N ARG A 39 0.43 9.75 -2.25
CA ARG A 39 0.67 9.79 -0.80
C ARG A 39 1.26 8.47 -0.28
N VAL A 40 0.78 7.34 -0.76
CA VAL A 40 1.29 6.02 -0.39
C VAL A 40 2.72 5.84 -0.91
N ARG A 41 2.99 6.22 -2.17
CA ARG A 41 4.34 6.18 -2.75
C ARG A 41 5.33 6.98 -1.89
N GLN A 42 4.95 8.18 -1.49
CA GLN A 42 5.78 9.00 -0.61
C GLN A 42 6.06 8.29 0.72
N ALA A 43 5.03 7.76 1.39
CA ALA A 43 5.19 7.07 2.67
C ALA A 43 6.08 5.82 2.58
N VAL A 44 5.97 5.06 1.48
CA VAL A 44 6.81 3.89 1.25
C VAL A 44 8.26 4.30 0.99
N LEU A 45 8.50 5.35 0.18
CA LEU A 45 9.85 5.84 -0.06
C LEU A 45 10.53 6.32 1.23
N GLU A 46 9.82 7.05 2.09
CA GLU A 46 10.34 7.47 3.40
C GLU A 46 10.77 6.28 4.27
N ILE A 47 10.03 5.16 4.21
CA ILE A 47 10.40 3.92 4.90
C ILE A 47 11.66 3.31 4.28
N LEU A 48 11.72 3.19 2.95
CA LEU A 48 12.80 2.50 2.25
C LEU A 48 14.13 3.28 2.25
N GLU A 49 14.06 4.61 2.25
CA GLU A 49 15.23 5.51 2.28
C GLU A 49 15.82 5.68 3.68
N SER A 50 15.03 5.45 4.72
CA SER A 50 15.49 5.53 6.11
C SER A 50 16.19 4.25 6.55
N GLU A 51 17.19 4.39 7.45
CA GLU A 51 17.81 3.23 8.11
C GLU A 51 16.87 2.67 9.17
N ASN A 52 16.27 1.51 8.88
CA ASN A 52 15.33 0.83 9.76
C ASN A 52 15.27 -0.67 9.44
N LYS A 53 14.55 -1.44 10.28
CA LYS A 53 14.44 -2.89 10.11
C LYS A 53 13.73 -3.30 8.80
N CYS A 54 12.75 -2.50 8.35
CA CYS A 54 12.01 -2.75 7.12
C CYS A 54 12.92 -2.56 5.90
N SER A 55 13.57 -1.39 5.78
CA SER A 55 14.46 -1.11 4.66
C SER A 55 15.64 -2.07 4.60
N ALA A 56 16.20 -2.47 5.75
CA ALA A 56 17.27 -3.47 5.81
C ALA A 56 16.82 -4.84 5.26
N TRP A 57 15.59 -5.26 5.59
CA TRP A 57 15.04 -6.51 5.08
C TRP A 57 14.85 -6.47 3.56
N PHE A 58 14.30 -5.39 3.01
CA PHE A 58 14.13 -5.23 1.57
C PHE A 58 15.48 -5.17 0.83
N ARG A 59 16.48 -4.45 1.37
CA ARG A 59 17.83 -4.35 0.77
C ARG A 59 18.59 -5.68 0.73
N HIS A 60 18.16 -6.66 1.52
CA HIS A 60 18.73 -8.02 1.42
C HIS A 60 18.44 -8.67 0.05
N SER A 61 17.27 -8.38 -0.54
CA SER A 61 16.87 -8.90 -1.85
C SER A 61 17.22 -7.93 -2.99
N ASP A 62 17.15 -6.62 -2.74
CA ASP A 62 17.49 -5.57 -3.70
C ASP A 62 18.23 -4.43 -3.01
N PRO A 63 19.56 -4.28 -3.23
CA PRO A 63 20.37 -3.24 -2.60
C PRO A 63 19.88 -1.80 -2.87
N ASP A 64 19.24 -1.55 -4.03
CA ASP A 64 18.68 -0.25 -4.41
C ASP A 64 17.16 -0.29 -4.52
N VAL A 65 16.51 -0.90 -3.53
CA VAL A 65 15.06 -1.03 -3.48
C VAL A 65 14.31 0.32 -3.58
N PRO A 66 14.83 1.48 -3.11
CA PRO A 66 14.18 2.74 -3.36
C PRO A 66 14.10 3.10 -4.85
N ALA A 67 15.15 2.84 -5.64
CA ALA A 67 15.13 3.06 -7.09
C ALA A 67 14.17 2.11 -7.79
N THR A 68 14.17 0.82 -7.43
CA THR A 68 13.20 -0.15 -7.94
C THR A 68 11.77 0.31 -7.64
N PHE A 69 11.47 0.74 -6.42
CA PHE A 69 10.13 1.22 -6.07
C PHE A 69 9.72 2.50 -6.83
N ARG A 70 10.66 3.44 -7.06
CA ARG A 70 10.38 4.63 -7.87
C ARG A 70 10.04 4.30 -9.32
N SER A 71 10.60 3.23 -9.86
CA SER A 71 10.37 2.79 -11.22
C SER A 71 9.02 2.09 -11.43
N LEU A 72 8.31 1.72 -10.36
CA LEU A 72 7.02 1.06 -10.48
C LEU A 72 5.97 1.99 -11.06
N ASN A 73 5.21 1.46 -12.00
CA ASN A 73 4.01 2.08 -12.52
C ASN A 73 2.82 1.68 -11.65
N PHE A 74 1.84 2.59 -11.50
CA PHE A 74 0.62 2.30 -10.77
C PHE A 74 -0.58 2.52 -11.67
N SER A 75 -1.48 1.55 -11.70
CA SER A 75 -2.75 1.61 -12.41
C SER A 75 -3.90 1.25 -11.47
N VAL A 76 -5.10 1.68 -11.83
CA VAL A 76 -6.32 1.36 -11.10
C VAL A 76 -7.21 0.50 -11.98
N ASP A 77 -7.68 -0.62 -11.43
CA ASP A 77 -8.66 -1.50 -12.05
C ASP A 77 -10.05 -1.10 -11.56
N GLU A 78 -10.74 -0.27 -12.35
CA GLU A 78 -12.09 0.24 -12.05
C GLU A 78 -13.15 -0.87 -12.09
N ASP A 79 -12.92 -1.90 -12.91
CA ASP A 79 -13.78 -3.06 -13.08
C ASP A 79 -13.42 -4.22 -12.16
N GLY A 80 -12.47 -4.01 -11.27
CA GLY A 80 -12.04 -5.01 -10.30
C GLY A 80 -13.19 -5.54 -9.44
N PRO A 81 -13.11 -6.78 -8.95
CA PRO A 81 -14.14 -7.37 -8.11
C PRO A 81 -14.55 -6.43 -6.98
N ASN A 82 -15.86 -6.22 -6.80
CA ASN A 82 -16.43 -5.29 -5.83
C ASN A 82 -17.21 -5.96 -4.69
N ARG A 83 -17.16 -7.29 -4.60
CA ARG A 83 -17.95 -8.07 -3.64
C ARG A 83 -17.15 -9.21 -3.06
N VAL A 84 -17.39 -9.50 -1.79
CA VAL A 84 -17.00 -10.76 -1.19
C VAL A 84 -18.13 -11.76 -1.42
N ILE A 85 -17.84 -12.82 -2.14
CA ILE A 85 -18.78 -13.91 -2.39
C ILE A 85 -18.41 -15.05 -1.47
N LYS A 86 -19.39 -15.56 -0.71
CA LYS A 86 -19.23 -16.75 0.12
C LYS A 86 -20.22 -17.81 -0.34
N GLU A 87 -19.70 -18.85 -0.93
CA GLU A 87 -20.52 -19.95 -1.45
C GLU A 87 -20.11 -21.31 -0.85
N ARG A 88 -21.04 -22.23 -0.86
CA ARG A 88 -20.80 -23.60 -0.39
C ARG A 88 -20.48 -24.48 -1.58
N ASN A 89 -19.33 -25.15 -1.56
CA ASN A 89 -18.97 -26.11 -2.60
C ASN A 89 -19.76 -27.44 -2.44
N ASP A 90 -19.62 -28.34 -3.42
CA ASP A 90 -20.27 -29.66 -3.46
C ASP A 90 -19.95 -30.55 -2.25
N ARG A 91 -18.85 -30.29 -1.56
CA ARG A 91 -18.42 -31.01 -0.35
C ARG A 91 -18.92 -30.35 0.94
N GLY A 92 -19.74 -29.32 0.83
CA GLY A 92 -20.29 -28.58 1.97
C GLY A 92 -19.32 -27.62 2.63
N ALA A 93 -18.10 -27.40 2.11
CA ALA A 93 -17.16 -26.43 2.60
C ALA A 93 -17.49 -25.02 2.06
N TRP A 94 -17.30 -23.98 2.88
CA TRP A 94 -17.43 -22.61 2.45
C TRP A 94 -16.18 -22.15 1.69
N ILE A 95 -16.37 -21.56 0.53
CA ILE A 95 -15.36 -20.85 -0.24
C ILE A 95 -15.67 -19.38 -0.18
N GLU A 96 -14.68 -18.56 0.07
CA GLU A 96 -14.81 -17.11 0.10
C GLU A 96 -13.92 -16.51 -0.99
N TYR A 97 -14.52 -15.73 -1.88
CA TYR A 97 -13.84 -14.97 -2.92
C TYR A 97 -13.91 -13.50 -2.52
N GLY A 98 -12.77 -12.90 -2.24
CA GLY A 98 -12.67 -11.48 -1.91
C GLY A 98 -12.12 -10.67 -3.07
N PRO A 99 -12.41 -9.36 -3.11
CA PRO A 99 -11.71 -8.47 -4.01
C PRO A 99 -10.22 -8.49 -3.68
N TYR A 100 -9.37 -8.63 -4.69
CA TYR A 100 -7.94 -8.44 -4.47
C TYR A 100 -7.68 -6.96 -4.09
N ILE A 101 -6.57 -6.69 -3.41
CA ILE A 101 -6.21 -5.35 -2.94
C ILE A 101 -5.38 -4.65 -4.00
N ALA A 102 -4.29 -5.27 -4.36
CA ALA A 102 -3.38 -4.92 -5.44
C ALA A 102 -2.83 -6.21 -6.03
N ARG A 103 -2.22 -6.13 -7.19
CA ARG A 103 -1.54 -7.23 -7.86
C ARG A 103 -0.48 -6.71 -8.80
N ILE A 104 0.54 -7.51 -9.04
CA ILE A 104 1.47 -7.33 -10.13
C ILE A 104 1.25 -8.42 -11.18
N ASN A 105 1.58 -8.12 -12.45
CA ASN A 105 1.73 -9.15 -13.46
C ASN A 105 3.07 -9.88 -13.23
N GLN A 106 3.19 -11.11 -13.77
CA GLN A 106 4.37 -11.97 -13.56
C GLN A 106 5.72 -11.40 -14.03
N ASN A 107 5.74 -10.21 -14.62
CA ASN A 107 6.97 -9.49 -14.92
C ASN A 107 7.51 -8.85 -13.65
N ILE A 108 8.57 -9.41 -13.12
CA ILE A 108 9.27 -8.94 -11.92
C ILE A 108 10.41 -8.01 -12.32
N GLY A 109 10.71 -7.04 -11.45
CA GLY A 109 11.81 -6.10 -11.64
C GLY A 109 11.36 -4.65 -11.86
N PRO A 110 12.31 -3.76 -12.11
CA PRO A 110 12.05 -2.35 -12.36
C PRO A 110 11.07 -2.13 -13.53
N GLY A 111 10.19 -1.14 -13.42
CA GLY A 111 9.17 -0.83 -14.42
C GLY A 111 7.90 -1.68 -14.35
N THR A 112 7.80 -2.62 -13.40
CA THR A 112 6.60 -3.42 -13.18
C THR A 112 5.39 -2.54 -12.86
N THR A 113 4.21 -2.92 -13.38
CA THR A 113 2.95 -2.24 -13.06
C THR A 113 2.27 -2.92 -11.86
N VAL A 114 1.99 -2.13 -10.84
CA VAL A 114 1.12 -2.49 -9.72
C VAL A 114 -0.29 -2.06 -10.06
N THR A 115 -1.19 -3.01 -10.23
CA THR A 115 -2.61 -2.76 -10.49
C THR A 115 -3.39 -2.81 -9.19
N ILE A 116 -4.04 -1.71 -8.84
CA ILE A 116 -4.82 -1.55 -7.61
C ILE A 116 -6.30 -1.69 -7.93
N ASN A 117 -7.01 -2.53 -7.19
CA ASN A 117 -8.45 -2.67 -7.35
C ASN A 117 -9.18 -1.46 -6.75
N ALA A 118 -9.92 -0.69 -7.58
CA ALA A 118 -10.73 0.44 -7.14
C ALA A 118 -11.75 0.04 -6.06
N ASN A 119 -12.18 -1.21 -6.07
CA ASN A 119 -13.19 -1.77 -5.19
C ASN A 119 -12.63 -2.57 -4.01
N GLY A 120 -11.30 -2.70 -3.90
CA GLY A 120 -10.63 -3.46 -2.85
C GLY A 120 -10.32 -2.66 -1.58
N ALA A 121 -9.71 -3.33 -0.61
CA ALA A 121 -9.33 -2.77 0.69
C ALA A 121 -8.29 -1.63 0.60
N PHE A 122 -7.69 -1.37 -0.56
CA PHE A 122 -6.81 -0.22 -0.73
C PHE A 122 -7.57 1.09 -0.60
N PHE A 123 -8.78 1.18 -1.19
CA PHE A 123 -9.60 2.40 -1.16
C PHE A 123 -10.82 2.28 -0.25
N ARG A 124 -11.31 1.06 0.00
CA ARG A 124 -12.57 0.83 0.70
C ARG A 124 -12.37 0.25 2.10
N ARG A 125 -13.14 0.77 3.04
CA ARG A 125 -13.17 0.27 4.42
C ARG A 125 -14.18 -0.86 4.61
N LYS A 126 -15.22 -0.89 3.78
CA LYS A 126 -16.33 -1.85 3.88
C LYS A 126 -16.71 -2.35 2.51
N ASP A 127 -17.14 -3.59 2.48
CA ASP A 127 -17.73 -4.19 1.30
C ASP A 127 -18.90 -5.09 1.67
N GLU A 128 -19.73 -5.41 0.69
CA GLU A 128 -20.89 -6.26 0.87
C GLU A 128 -20.51 -7.72 0.67
N ILE A 129 -20.84 -8.56 1.67
CA ILE A 129 -20.70 -10.01 1.56
C ILE A 129 -22.01 -10.59 1.07
N TYR A 130 -21.95 -11.33 -0.02
CA TYR A 130 -23.06 -12.14 -0.50
C TYR A 130 -22.84 -13.59 -0.08
N LYS A 131 -23.75 -14.07 0.80
CA LYS A 131 -23.80 -15.48 1.14
C LYS A 131 -24.77 -16.17 0.20
N VAL A 132 -24.23 -17.06 -0.63
CA VAL A 132 -25.02 -17.85 -1.58
C VAL A 132 -25.45 -19.15 -0.90
N ASN A 133 -26.76 -19.36 -0.78
CA ASN A 133 -27.35 -20.59 -0.27
C ASN A 133 -28.25 -21.19 -1.36
N TRP A 134 -28.12 -22.49 -1.56
CA TRP A 134 -28.99 -23.25 -2.46
C TRP A 134 -30.11 -23.90 -1.69
N PHE A 135 -31.36 -23.49 -1.94
CA PHE A 135 -32.54 -24.12 -1.37
C PHE A 135 -33.50 -24.53 -2.48
N GLY A 136 -33.77 -25.86 -2.59
CA GLY A 136 -34.75 -26.39 -3.54
C GLY A 136 -34.44 -26.07 -5.01
N GLY A 137 -33.17 -25.98 -5.40
CA GLY A 137 -32.72 -25.66 -6.74
C GLY A 137 -32.71 -24.16 -7.09
N ALA A 138 -33.06 -23.29 -6.14
CA ALA A 138 -32.99 -21.83 -6.30
C ALA A 138 -31.83 -21.24 -5.47
N GLU A 139 -31.06 -20.34 -6.10
CA GLU A 139 -30.05 -19.53 -5.44
C GLU A 139 -30.72 -18.45 -4.58
N ARG A 140 -30.39 -18.41 -3.31
CA ARG A 140 -30.75 -17.29 -2.42
C ARG A 140 -29.47 -16.58 -2.00
N GLN A 141 -29.38 -15.30 -2.34
CA GLN A 141 -28.32 -14.41 -1.88
C GLN A 141 -28.81 -13.59 -0.67
N THR A 142 -28.03 -13.62 0.40
CA THR A 142 -28.24 -12.74 1.56
C THR A 142 -27.00 -11.86 1.69
N GLY A 143 -27.20 -10.53 1.53
CA GLY A 143 -26.12 -9.54 1.68
C GLY A 143 -25.97 -9.11 3.13
N THR A 144 -24.74 -8.89 3.54
CA THR A 144 -24.36 -8.22 4.78
C THR A 144 -23.08 -7.44 4.58
N TRP A 145 -22.86 -6.41 5.38
CA TRP A 145 -21.64 -5.61 5.31
C TRP A 145 -20.54 -6.20 6.19
N ARG A 146 -19.31 -6.19 5.69
CA ARG A 146 -18.13 -6.47 6.50
C ARG A 146 -17.06 -5.40 6.31
N TYR A 147 -16.20 -5.26 7.31
CA TYR A 147 -14.98 -4.47 7.18
C TYR A 147 -13.95 -5.25 6.37
N LEU A 148 -13.29 -4.51 5.48
CA LEU A 148 -12.13 -5.00 4.73
C LEU A 148 -10.87 -4.64 5.51
N ASN A 149 -9.94 -5.58 5.62
CA ASN A 149 -8.69 -5.37 6.33
C ASN A 149 -7.51 -5.82 5.46
N VAL A 150 -6.34 -5.19 5.69
CA VAL A 150 -5.05 -5.64 5.17
C VAL A 150 -4.17 -5.94 6.37
N GLY A 151 -3.97 -7.22 6.67
CA GLY A 151 -3.41 -7.62 7.95
C GLY A 151 -4.22 -7.04 9.12
N PRO A 152 -3.59 -6.33 10.07
CA PRO A 152 -4.27 -5.75 11.22
C PRO A 152 -4.89 -4.38 10.96
N TYR A 153 -4.79 -3.83 9.75
CA TYR A 153 -5.21 -2.47 9.43
C TYR A 153 -6.54 -2.44 8.67
N ASP A 154 -7.43 -1.54 9.07
CA ASP A 154 -8.69 -1.30 8.36
C ASP A 154 -8.42 -0.83 6.93
N GLY A 155 -9.19 -1.36 5.98
CA GLY A 155 -9.16 -0.93 4.58
C GLY A 155 -9.39 0.58 4.43
N GLY A 156 -8.87 1.17 3.36
CA GLY A 156 -8.90 2.61 3.10
C GLY A 156 -8.00 3.45 4.01
N THR A 157 -7.28 2.85 4.97
CA THR A 157 -6.32 3.57 5.80
C THR A 157 -4.94 3.62 5.15
N LEU A 158 -4.15 4.65 5.47
CA LEU A 158 -2.79 4.76 4.97
C LEU A 158 -1.94 3.52 5.31
N GLN A 159 -2.12 2.94 6.50
CA GLN A 159 -1.40 1.75 6.90
C GLN A 159 -1.75 0.54 6.01
N ALA A 160 -3.05 0.34 5.72
CA ALA A 160 -3.50 -0.72 4.81
C ALA A 160 -2.95 -0.53 3.39
N GLN A 161 -2.87 0.72 2.93
CA GLN A 161 -2.34 1.08 1.63
C GLN A 161 -0.81 0.87 1.55
N VAL A 162 -0.08 1.29 2.58
CA VAL A 162 1.38 1.14 2.66
C VAL A 162 1.78 -0.34 2.71
N ILE A 163 1.10 -1.15 3.53
CA ILE A 163 1.42 -2.59 3.58
C ILE A 163 1.08 -3.29 2.26
N ALA A 164 -0.01 -2.92 1.58
CA ALA A 164 -0.32 -3.46 0.25
C ALA A 164 0.79 -3.11 -0.76
N ALA A 165 1.25 -1.85 -0.80
CA ALA A 165 2.33 -1.45 -1.70
C ALA A 165 3.67 -2.13 -1.39
N LEU A 166 4.01 -2.31 -0.10
CA LEU A 166 5.21 -3.05 0.32
C LEU A 166 5.12 -4.55 -0.01
N HIS A 167 3.91 -5.15 0.06
CA HIS A 167 3.67 -6.53 -0.33
C HIS A 167 3.94 -6.73 -1.82
N GLU A 168 3.38 -5.87 -2.68
CA GLU A 168 3.62 -5.95 -4.13
C GLU A 168 5.09 -5.70 -4.47
N LEU A 169 5.75 -4.73 -3.82
CA LEU A 169 7.19 -4.52 -3.98
C LEU A 169 8.00 -5.77 -3.61
N ALA A 170 7.62 -6.45 -2.54
CA ALA A 170 8.31 -7.67 -2.12
C ALA A 170 8.22 -8.79 -3.17
N HIS A 171 7.11 -8.88 -3.91
CA HIS A 171 7.01 -9.75 -5.08
C HIS A 171 7.92 -9.28 -6.23
N VAL A 172 7.93 -7.98 -6.52
CA VAL A 172 8.76 -7.41 -7.61
C VAL A 172 10.23 -7.75 -7.45
N ILE A 173 10.74 -7.76 -6.22
CA ILE A 173 12.16 -8.04 -5.92
C ILE A 173 12.41 -9.48 -5.45
N ASN A 174 11.42 -10.37 -5.55
CA ASN A 174 11.51 -11.77 -5.09
C ASN A 174 11.85 -11.94 -3.59
N ALA A 175 11.48 -10.98 -2.74
CA ALA A 175 11.67 -11.08 -1.29
C ALA A 175 10.64 -12.01 -0.62
N ILE A 176 9.52 -12.26 -1.30
CA ILE A 176 8.46 -13.20 -0.89
C ILE A 176 8.08 -14.12 -2.06
N PRO A 177 7.59 -15.36 -1.76
CA PRO A 177 7.15 -16.27 -2.80
C PRO A 177 5.88 -15.76 -3.48
N TRP A 178 5.72 -16.13 -4.75
CA TRP A 178 4.52 -15.81 -5.52
C TRP A 178 3.24 -16.36 -4.85
N ASP A 179 2.20 -15.56 -4.87
CA ASP A 179 0.84 -15.94 -4.49
C ASP A 179 -0.13 -15.64 -5.65
N ASP A 180 -1.22 -16.37 -5.69
CA ASP A 180 -2.24 -16.26 -6.72
C ASP A 180 -3.66 -16.22 -6.11
N ALA A 181 -4.67 -16.05 -6.95
CA ALA A 181 -6.07 -16.03 -6.53
C ALA A 181 -6.62 -17.42 -6.13
N SER A 182 -5.82 -18.49 -6.19
CA SER A 182 -6.24 -19.81 -5.73
C SER A 182 -6.36 -19.84 -4.20
N ARG A 183 -7.06 -20.86 -3.65
CA ARG A 183 -7.15 -21.04 -2.20
C ARG A 183 -5.78 -21.18 -1.53
N VAL A 184 -4.85 -21.85 -2.19
CA VAL A 184 -3.46 -22.01 -1.71
C VAL A 184 -2.75 -20.67 -1.78
N GLY A 185 -2.92 -19.94 -2.87
CA GLY A 185 -2.38 -18.60 -3.05
C GLY A 185 -2.95 -17.59 -2.05
N PHE A 186 -4.23 -17.66 -1.72
CA PHE A 186 -4.84 -16.80 -0.69
C PHE A 186 -4.19 -16.98 0.69
N ASN A 187 -3.98 -18.21 1.14
CA ASN A 187 -3.29 -18.48 2.39
C ASN A 187 -1.84 -17.99 2.33
N ARG A 188 -1.17 -18.19 1.20
CA ARG A 188 0.20 -17.69 0.98
C ARG A 188 0.26 -16.16 0.98
N SER A 189 -0.72 -15.49 0.40
CA SER A 189 -0.81 -14.03 0.42
C SER A 189 -0.93 -13.50 1.85
N GLN A 190 -1.67 -14.18 2.72
CA GLN A 190 -1.72 -13.83 4.14
C GLN A 190 -0.37 -14.05 4.83
N GLU A 191 0.28 -15.21 4.61
CA GLU A 191 1.62 -15.51 5.14
C GLU A 191 2.66 -14.49 4.66
N ASN A 192 2.61 -14.10 3.38
CA ASN A 192 3.45 -13.07 2.79
C ASN A 192 3.23 -11.71 3.45
N THR A 193 1.96 -11.33 3.66
CA THR A 193 1.60 -10.09 4.38
C THR A 193 2.12 -10.10 5.81
N GLU A 194 2.02 -11.23 6.52
CA GLU A 194 2.57 -11.39 7.87
C GLU A 194 4.10 -11.30 7.87
N LEU A 195 4.77 -11.81 6.82
CA LEU A 195 6.22 -11.69 6.69
C LEU A 195 6.64 -10.23 6.52
N VAL A 196 5.95 -9.46 5.65
CA VAL A 196 6.18 -8.01 5.51
C VAL A 196 5.96 -7.31 6.87
N LEU A 197 4.87 -7.63 7.58
CA LEU A 197 4.57 -7.05 8.89
C LEU A 197 5.63 -7.36 9.94
N ARG A 198 6.23 -8.55 9.93
CA ARG A 198 7.29 -8.94 10.87
C ARG A 198 8.46 -7.95 10.85
N TYR A 199 8.77 -7.39 9.69
CA TYR A 199 9.89 -6.47 9.52
C TYR A 199 9.46 -4.99 9.51
N CYS A 200 8.26 -4.68 9.01
CA CYS A 200 7.85 -3.32 8.67
C CYS A 200 6.76 -2.72 9.57
N LYS A 201 6.21 -3.47 10.55
CA LYS A 201 5.05 -3.05 11.33
C LYS A 201 5.23 -1.70 12.05
N SER A 202 6.41 -1.44 12.62
CA SER A 202 6.71 -0.19 13.33
C SER A 202 6.67 1.02 12.38
N GLU A 203 7.27 0.87 11.21
CA GLU A 203 7.37 1.91 10.19
C GLU A 203 6.00 2.20 9.58
N ILE A 204 5.22 1.15 9.25
CA ILE A 204 3.85 1.27 8.75
C ILE A 204 2.97 2.00 9.77
N SER A 205 3.03 1.61 11.04
CA SER A 205 2.24 2.24 12.11
C SER A 205 2.62 3.71 12.33
N GLY A 206 3.87 4.08 12.08
CA GLY A 206 4.39 5.44 12.18
C GLY A 206 4.09 6.34 10.97
N SER A 207 3.74 5.79 9.81
CA SER A 207 3.56 6.53 8.57
C SER A 207 2.57 7.71 8.66
N PRO A 208 1.40 7.61 9.33
CA PRO A 208 0.48 8.75 9.42
C PRO A 208 1.03 9.94 10.17
N LYS A 209 1.91 9.73 11.14
CA LYS A 209 2.55 10.80 11.92
C LYS A 209 3.61 11.51 11.10
N ARG A 210 4.43 10.76 10.37
CA ARG A 210 5.49 11.30 9.48
C ARG A 210 4.90 12.17 8.38
N LEU A 211 3.91 11.69 7.65
CA LEU A 211 3.23 12.47 6.61
C LEU A 211 2.60 13.76 7.14
N ARG A 212 2.01 13.76 8.35
CA ARG A 212 1.47 14.99 8.96
C ARG A 212 2.57 16.01 9.24
N LEU A 213 3.75 15.57 9.67
CA LEU A 213 4.89 16.47 9.92
C LEU A 213 5.38 17.11 8.61
N VAL A 214 5.49 16.34 7.54
CA VAL A 214 5.88 16.85 6.22
C VAL A 214 4.87 17.85 5.68
N MET A 215 3.57 17.58 5.78
CA MET A 215 2.52 18.49 5.33
C MET A 215 2.41 19.77 6.19
N ALA A 216 2.69 19.68 7.49
CA ALA A 216 2.66 20.83 8.40
C ALA A 216 3.85 21.79 8.18
N GLN A 217 4.94 21.31 7.59
CA GLN A 217 6.13 22.09 7.25
C GLN A 217 6.03 22.76 5.85
N SER A 218 5.00 22.44 5.07
CA SER A 218 4.73 23.11 3.79
C SER A 218 3.98 24.39 4.07
N PRO A 219 4.55 25.59 3.76
CA PRO A 219 3.82 26.84 3.90
C PRO A 219 2.62 26.83 2.94
N ALA A 220 1.46 27.25 3.45
CA ALA A 220 0.30 27.55 2.62
C ALA A 220 0.67 28.68 1.65
N ASN A 221 0.62 28.42 0.36
CA ASN A 221 0.69 29.43 -0.69
C ASN A 221 -0.66 30.11 -0.83
#